data_c18801d6558d86febaf8f67b57dc0de2
#
_entry.id   c18801d6558d86febaf8f67b57dc0de2
#
_cell.length_a   1.000
_cell.length_b   1.000
_cell.length_c   1.000
_cell.angle_alpha   90.00
_cell.angle_beta   90.00
_cell.angle_gamma   90.00
#
_symmetry.space_group_name_H-M   'P 1'
#
loop_
_entity.id
_entity.type
_entity.pdbx_description
1 polymer ?
#
loop_
_entity_poly.entity_id
_entity_poly.type
_entity_poly.pdbx_seq_one_letter_code
_entity_poly.pdbx_strand_id
1 'polypeptide(L)'
;MINIGQYIESAINWMMVHFSTSFDAVNSGIGSFIIGFQHVLFGIPFYITILVLAALAWMKAGRGTAIFTALGLLLIYGMGFWEATMQTLALVFSSTCLALIVGVPLGVWTANSSRAEKILRPVLDLMQTMPAFVYLIPAVLFFGLGAVPGVFATIIFAMPPVVRLTGLGIRQVPKNVVEASRSFGATRWQLLYKVQLPLALPTILTGVNQTIMMSLSMVVIAAMIAAGGLGEIVLKGITQMKIGLGFEGGIAVVILAIVLDRITQGMAQGKKKKL
;
A
#
# COMPACT_ATOMS: atom_id res chain seq x y z
N MET A 1 -29.63 3.20 27.67
CA MET A 1 -28.62 3.61 26.67
C MET A 1 -28.24 2.36 25.87
N ILE A 2 -28.20 2.47 24.53
CA ILE A 2 -27.78 1.35 23.69
C ILE A 2 -26.27 1.25 23.81
N ASN A 3 -25.76 0.13 24.33
CA ASN A 3 -24.32 -0.06 24.56
C ASN A 3 -23.70 -0.78 23.33
N ILE A 4 -23.53 -0.04 22.22
CA ILE A 4 -22.99 -0.57 20.96
C ILE A 4 -21.61 -1.22 21.17
N GLY A 5 -20.79 -0.68 22.09
CA GLY A 5 -19.47 -1.23 22.40
C GLY A 5 -19.51 -2.69 22.86
N GLN A 6 -20.44 -3.06 23.70
CA GLN A 6 -20.57 -4.44 24.19
C GLN A 6 -20.94 -5.43 23.07
N TYR A 7 -21.78 -5.02 22.10
CA TYR A 7 -22.11 -5.88 20.96
C TYR A 7 -20.90 -6.08 20.05
N ILE A 8 -20.11 -5.04 19.82
CA ILE A 8 -18.87 -5.12 19.02
C ILE A 8 -17.84 -6.00 19.73
N GLU A 9 -17.64 -5.81 21.04
CA GLU A 9 -16.73 -6.62 21.84
C GLU A 9 -17.13 -8.10 21.85
N SER A 10 -18.42 -8.40 22.04
CA SER A 10 -18.93 -9.77 21.98
C SER A 10 -18.73 -10.40 20.61
N ALA A 11 -18.94 -9.64 19.52
CA ALA A 11 -18.71 -10.13 18.16
C ALA A 11 -17.22 -10.43 17.91
N ILE A 12 -16.32 -9.54 18.34
CA ILE A 12 -14.87 -9.73 18.20
C ILE A 12 -14.40 -10.94 19.01
N ASN A 13 -14.85 -11.07 20.27
CA ASN A 13 -14.52 -12.21 21.12
C ASN A 13 -15.02 -13.53 20.52
N TRP A 14 -16.23 -13.54 19.99
CA TRP A 14 -16.76 -14.71 19.28
C TRP A 14 -15.89 -15.07 18.07
N MET A 15 -15.48 -14.09 17.27
CA MET A 15 -14.57 -14.31 16.13
C MET A 15 -13.22 -14.84 16.58
N MET A 16 -12.62 -14.32 17.64
CA MET A 16 -11.34 -14.79 18.16
C MET A 16 -11.38 -16.26 18.59
N VAL A 17 -12.48 -16.68 19.22
CA VAL A 17 -12.64 -18.07 19.67
C VAL A 17 -12.86 -19.03 18.50
N HIS A 18 -13.70 -18.65 17.53
CA HIS A 18 -14.10 -19.58 16.45
C HIS A 18 -13.14 -19.60 15.26
N PHE A 19 -12.38 -18.53 15.05
CA PHE A 19 -11.47 -18.38 13.91
C PHE A 19 -10.00 -18.24 14.29
N SER A 20 -9.60 -18.63 15.51
CA SER A 20 -8.22 -18.52 16.00
C SER A 20 -7.21 -19.12 15.01
N THR A 21 -7.43 -20.36 14.58
CA THR A 21 -6.57 -21.04 13.60
C THR A 21 -6.44 -20.28 12.28
N SER A 22 -7.51 -19.63 11.82
CA SER A 22 -7.48 -18.82 10.60
C SER A 22 -6.69 -17.54 10.82
N PHE A 23 -6.81 -16.90 11.98
CA PHE A 23 -6.02 -15.72 12.33
C PHE A 23 -4.55 -16.06 12.47
N ASP A 24 -4.20 -17.21 13.06
CA ASP A 24 -2.83 -17.68 13.16
C ASP A 24 -2.21 -17.98 11.79
N ALA A 25 -2.98 -18.56 10.88
CA ALA A 25 -2.54 -18.80 9.50
C ALA A 25 -2.31 -17.47 8.75
N VAL A 26 -3.19 -16.49 8.90
CA VAL A 26 -3.03 -15.14 8.32
C VAL A 26 -1.83 -14.43 8.95
N ASN A 27 -1.67 -14.52 10.27
CA ASN A 27 -0.54 -13.93 11.00
C ASN A 27 0.80 -14.48 10.51
N SER A 28 0.91 -15.80 10.41
CA SER A 28 2.13 -16.47 9.91
C SER A 28 2.36 -16.16 8.42
N GLY A 29 1.32 -16.12 7.60
CA GLY A 29 1.41 -15.79 6.18
C GLY A 29 1.88 -14.35 5.94
N ILE A 30 1.24 -13.38 6.55
CA ILE A 30 1.64 -11.96 6.46
C ILE A 30 3.03 -11.76 7.09
N GLY A 31 3.30 -12.37 8.25
CA GLY A 31 4.58 -12.31 8.93
C GLY A 31 5.72 -12.83 8.06
N SER A 32 5.57 -13.99 7.45
CA SER A 32 6.55 -14.57 6.52
C SER A 32 6.78 -13.67 5.30
N PHE A 33 5.73 -13.03 4.79
CA PHE A 33 5.82 -12.12 3.66
C PHE A 33 6.61 -10.84 4.02
N ILE A 34 6.36 -10.26 5.19
CA ILE A 34 7.11 -9.10 5.70
C ILE A 34 8.57 -9.47 5.92
N ILE A 35 8.84 -10.61 6.59
CA ILE A 35 10.20 -11.10 6.86
C ILE A 35 10.94 -11.34 5.54
N GLY A 36 10.28 -11.92 4.54
CA GLY A 36 10.84 -12.10 3.20
C GLY A 36 11.34 -10.79 2.57
N PHE A 37 10.51 -9.73 2.61
CA PHE A 37 10.93 -8.40 2.14
C PHE A 37 12.06 -7.82 2.99
N GLN A 38 12.00 -7.97 4.31
CA GLN A 38 13.07 -7.51 5.20
C GLN A 38 14.39 -8.19 4.88
N HIS A 39 14.41 -9.50 4.75
CA HIS A 39 15.64 -10.24 4.40
C HIS A 39 16.26 -9.78 3.09
N VAL A 40 15.43 -9.54 2.08
CA VAL A 40 15.91 -9.00 0.79
C VAL A 40 16.50 -7.60 0.98
N LEU A 41 15.80 -6.69 1.66
CA LEU A 41 16.24 -5.30 1.82
C LEU A 41 17.45 -5.15 2.74
N PHE A 42 17.54 -5.93 3.81
CA PHE A 42 18.68 -5.91 4.73
C PHE A 42 19.91 -6.65 4.17
N GLY A 43 19.69 -7.65 3.31
CA GLY A 43 20.76 -8.38 2.65
C GLY A 43 21.50 -7.58 1.58
N ILE A 44 20.92 -6.47 1.11
CA ILE A 44 21.52 -5.61 0.09
C ILE A 44 22.30 -4.48 0.77
N PRO A 45 23.62 -4.30 0.46
CA PRO A 45 24.40 -3.17 0.96
C PRO A 45 23.74 -1.82 0.60
N PHE A 46 23.82 -0.84 1.52
CA PHE A 46 23.14 0.46 1.38
C PHE A 46 23.45 1.18 0.07
N TYR A 47 24.69 1.13 -0.38
CA TYR A 47 25.13 1.78 -1.63
C TYR A 47 24.49 1.16 -2.88
N ILE A 48 24.22 -0.16 -2.87
CA ILE A 48 23.52 -0.83 -3.97
C ILE A 48 22.04 -0.41 -3.98
N THR A 49 21.39 -0.36 -2.81
CA THR A 49 20.01 0.10 -2.71
C THR A 49 19.84 1.53 -3.19
N ILE A 50 20.75 2.44 -2.81
CA ILE A 50 20.77 3.83 -3.27
C ILE A 50 20.95 3.88 -4.79
N LEU A 51 21.90 3.11 -5.34
CA LEU A 51 22.17 3.08 -6.77
C LEU A 51 20.98 2.54 -7.56
N VAL A 52 20.36 1.46 -7.10
CA VAL A 52 19.18 0.87 -7.76
C VAL A 52 18.00 1.85 -7.75
N LEU A 53 17.68 2.46 -6.61
CA LEU A 53 16.57 3.42 -6.52
C LEU A 53 16.86 4.70 -7.31
N ALA A 54 18.10 5.20 -7.31
CA ALA A 54 18.49 6.35 -8.12
C ALA A 54 18.44 6.04 -9.62
N ALA A 55 18.87 4.85 -10.05
CA ALA A 55 18.78 4.40 -11.44
C ALA A 55 17.31 4.25 -11.88
N LEU A 56 16.44 3.67 -11.04
CA LEU A 56 15.00 3.59 -11.31
C LEU A 56 14.38 4.99 -11.41
N ALA A 57 14.75 5.90 -10.52
CA ALA A 57 14.30 7.29 -10.55
C ALA A 57 14.76 7.99 -11.85
N TRP A 58 16.01 7.77 -12.28
CA TRP A 58 16.50 8.32 -13.54
C TRP A 58 15.70 7.82 -14.73
N MET A 59 15.53 6.51 -14.84
CA MET A 59 14.83 5.89 -15.97
C MET A 59 13.35 6.27 -16.05
N LYS A 60 12.68 6.54 -14.92
CA LYS A 60 11.24 6.78 -14.87
C LYS A 60 10.83 8.23 -14.66
N ALA A 61 11.61 8.99 -13.89
CA ALA A 61 11.25 10.35 -13.46
C ALA A 61 12.29 11.42 -13.84
N GLY A 62 13.45 11.02 -14.42
CA GLY A 62 14.46 11.92 -14.93
C GLY A 62 15.61 12.21 -13.96
N ARG A 63 16.61 12.99 -14.47
CA ARG A 63 17.90 13.23 -13.78
C ARG A 63 17.73 13.94 -12.42
N GLY A 64 16.86 14.94 -12.33
CA GLY A 64 16.65 15.69 -11.09
C GLY A 64 16.13 14.81 -9.96
N THR A 65 15.18 13.91 -10.25
CA THR A 65 14.67 12.94 -9.27
C THR A 65 15.74 11.93 -8.85
N ALA A 66 16.60 11.49 -9.79
CA ALA A 66 17.71 10.59 -9.46
C ALA A 66 18.71 11.22 -8.47
N ILE A 67 19.09 12.48 -8.70
CA ILE A 67 19.98 13.23 -7.81
C ILE A 67 19.32 13.41 -6.44
N PHE A 68 18.04 13.81 -6.41
CA PHE A 68 17.28 13.93 -5.15
C PHE A 68 17.23 12.59 -4.39
N THR A 69 16.98 11.47 -5.10
CA THR A 69 16.94 10.13 -4.51
C THR A 69 18.29 9.75 -3.89
N ALA A 70 19.39 9.97 -4.63
CA ALA A 70 20.73 9.65 -4.14
C ALA A 70 21.10 10.49 -2.92
N LEU A 71 20.92 11.80 -2.99
CA LEU A 71 21.25 12.71 -1.88
C LEU A 71 20.33 12.49 -0.67
N GLY A 72 19.03 12.30 -0.90
CA GLY A 72 18.06 12.04 0.17
C GLY A 72 18.32 10.74 0.92
N LEU A 73 18.62 9.65 0.21
CA LEU A 73 18.95 8.37 0.84
C LEU A 73 20.31 8.39 1.53
N LEU A 74 21.30 9.13 1.00
CA LEU A 74 22.59 9.36 1.67
C LEU A 74 22.40 10.18 2.96
N LEU A 75 21.52 11.18 2.93
CA LEU A 75 21.17 11.94 4.13
C LEU A 75 20.53 11.04 5.21
N ILE A 76 19.58 10.18 4.83
CA ILE A 76 18.96 9.20 5.74
C ILE A 76 20.00 8.25 6.33
N TYR A 77 20.95 7.78 5.52
CA TYR A 77 22.07 6.95 5.98
C TYR A 77 22.96 7.72 6.96
N GLY A 78 23.30 8.98 6.66
CA GLY A 78 24.09 9.86 7.54
C GLY A 78 23.42 10.17 8.87
N MET A 79 22.07 10.22 8.92
CA MET A 79 21.30 10.36 10.16
C MET A 79 21.24 9.05 10.99
N GLY A 80 21.73 7.92 10.48
CA GLY A 80 21.68 6.63 11.16
C GLY A 80 20.31 5.93 11.07
N PHE A 81 19.41 6.36 10.18
CA PHE A 81 18.03 5.83 10.07
C PHE A 81 17.87 4.80 8.94
N TRP A 82 18.99 4.25 8.44
CA TRP A 82 18.95 3.31 7.32
C TRP A 82 18.11 2.08 7.62
N GLU A 83 18.34 1.44 8.76
CA GLU A 83 17.62 0.24 9.19
C GLU A 83 16.11 0.51 9.31
N ALA A 84 15.74 1.59 9.99
CA ALA A 84 14.34 2.00 10.11
C ALA A 84 13.70 2.30 8.74
N THR A 85 14.47 2.82 7.78
CA THR A 85 14.01 3.07 6.42
C THR A 85 13.75 1.76 5.67
N MET A 86 14.63 0.76 5.81
CA MET A 86 14.43 -0.56 5.20
C MET A 86 13.22 -1.28 5.80
N GLN A 87 13.01 -1.18 7.12
CA GLN A 87 11.81 -1.68 7.78
C GLN A 87 10.55 -1.00 7.22
N THR A 88 10.57 0.33 7.11
CA THR A 88 9.45 1.08 6.51
C THR A 88 9.17 0.64 5.08
N LEU A 89 10.19 0.49 4.25
CA LEU A 89 10.04 -0.02 2.88
C LEU A 89 9.42 -1.42 2.87
N ALA A 90 9.88 -2.33 3.74
CA ALA A 90 9.31 -3.66 3.84
C ALA A 90 7.83 -3.63 4.20
N LEU A 91 7.43 -2.81 5.18
CA LEU A 91 6.03 -2.64 5.57
C LEU A 91 5.17 -2.08 4.45
N VAL A 92 5.65 -1.01 3.78
CA VAL A 92 4.95 -0.36 2.67
C VAL A 92 4.82 -1.28 1.46
N PHE A 93 5.87 -1.98 1.08
CA PHE A 93 5.80 -2.93 -0.04
C PHE A 93 4.92 -4.13 0.30
N SER A 94 5.03 -4.68 1.50
CA SER A 94 4.17 -5.80 1.92
C SER A 94 2.70 -5.41 1.91
N SER A 95 2.33 -4.30 2.54
CA SER A 95 0.94 -3.83 2.58
C SER A 95 0.42 -3.47 1.19
N THR A 96 1.23 -2.80 0.36
CA THR A 96 0.86 -2.45 -1.00
C THR A 96 0.67 -3.70 -1.87
N CYS A 97 1.61 -4.64 -1.86
CA CYS A 97 1.48 -5.88 -2.63
C CYS A 97 0.23 -6.66 -2.25
N LEU A 98 -0.04 -6.82 -0.95
CA LEU A 98 -1.24 -7.52 -0.48
C LEU A 98 -2.52 -6.76 -0.85
N ALA A 99 -2.52 -5.42 -0.72
CA ALA A 99 -3.63 -4.57 -1.15
C ALA A 99 -3.88 -4.68 -2.67
N LEU A 100 -2.84 -4.83 -3.49
CA LEU A 100 -2.96 -5.04 -4.94
C LEU A 100 -3.47 -6.43 -5.29
N ILE A 101 -2.97 -7.47 -4.62
CA ILE A 101 -3.39 -8.87 -4.83
C ILE A 101 -4.90 -9.01 -4.62
N VAL A 102 -5.45 -8.32 -3.63
CA VAL A 102 -6.90 -8.33 -3.33
C VAL A 102 -7.64 -7.24 -4.12
N GLY A 103 -7.10 -6.04 -4.15
CA GLY A 103 -7.78 -4.85 -4.68
C GLY A 103 -7.94 -4.85 -6.21
N VAL A 104 -6.94 -5.31 -6.96
CA VAL A 104 -7.05 -5.39 -8.43
C VAL A 104 -8.14 -6.36 -8.88
N PRO A 105 -8.22 -7.62 -8.37
CA PRO A 105 -9.34 -8.51 -8.69
C PRO A 105 -10.71 -7.96 -8.29
N LEU A 106 -10.83 -7.33 -7.12
CA LEU A 106 -12.06 -6.65 -6.70
C LEU A 106 -12.42 -5.50 -7.65
N GLY A 107 -11.46 -4.71 -8.10
CA GLY A 107 -11.65 -3.66 -9.09
C GLY A 107 -12.12 -4.20 -10.44
N VAL A 108 -11.56 -5.32 -10.91
CA VAL A 108 -12.02 -6.02 -12.12
C VAL A 108 -13.45 -6.52 -11.93
N TRP A 109 -13.79 -7.06 -10.78
CA TRP A 109 -15.15 -7.52 -10.48
C TRP A 109 -16.16 -6.36 -10.50
N THR A 110 -15.85 -5.23 -9.86
CA THR A 110 -16.71 -4.03 -9.90
C THR A 110 -16.87 -3.45 -11.30
N ALA A 111 -15.83 -3.56 -12.16
CA ALA A 111 -15.91 -3.11 -13.55
C ALA A 111 -16.94 -3.91 -14.37
N ASN A 112 -17.05 -5.22 -14.09
CA ASN A 112 -17.86 -6.14 -14.85
C ASN A 112 -19.27 -6.41 -14.26
N SER A 113 -19.55 -5.91 -13.05
CA SER A 113 -20.82 -6.17 -12.34
C SER A 113 -21.30 -4.93 -11.58
N SER A 114 -22.42 -4.35 -12.03
CA SER A 114 -23.07 -3.23 -11.34
C SER A 114 -23.56 -3.62 -9.93
N ARG A 115 -23.87 -4.91 -9.70
CA ARG A 115 -24.23 -5.39 -8.36
C ARG A 115 -23.01 -5.38 -7.44
N ALA A 116 -21.87 -5.87 -7.92
CA ALA A 116 -20.62 -5.82 -7.17
C ALA A 116 -20.22 -4.38 -6.81
N GLU A 117 -20.34 -3.45 -7.74
CA GLU A 117 -20.09 -2.04 -7.50
C GLU A 117 -20.99 -1.45 -6.40
N LYS A 118 -22.30 -1.71 -6.49
CA LYS A 118 -23.27 -1.23 -5.49
C LYS A 118 -23.00 -1.76 -4.07
N ILE A 119 -22.50 -3.00 -3.95
CA ILE A 119 -22.18 -3.63 -2.66
C ILE A 119 -20.82 -3.14 -2.13
N LEU A 120 -19.80 -3.12 -2.99
CA LEU A 120 -18.44 -2.79 -2.56
C LEU A 120 -18.24 -1.30 -2.32
N ARG A 121 -18.96 -0.42 -3.03
CA ARG A 121 -18.79 1.03 -2.89
C ARG A 121 -19.00 1.52 -1.45
N PRO A 122 -20.11 1.19 -0.74
CA PRO A 122 -20.27 1.58 0.66
C PRO A 122 -19.18 1.02 1.58
N VAL A 123 -18.71 -0.21 1.32
CA VAL A 123 -17.62 -0.82 2.10
C VAL A 123 -16.31 -0.05 1.90
N LEU A 124 -15.96 0.28 0.65
CA LEU A 124 -14.77 1.07 0.35
C LEU A 124 -14.89 2.50 0.90
N ASP A 125 -16.10 3.09 0.91
CA ASP A 125 -16.35 4.40 1.51
C ASP A 125 -16.13 4.33 3.03
N LEU A 126 -16.66 3.31 3.70
CA LEU A 126 -16.46 3.07 5.13
C LEU A 126 -14.97 2.92 5.45
N MET A 127 -14.24 2.12 4.65
CA MET A 127 -12.79 1.93 4.81
C MET A 127 -11.96 3.22 4.69
N GLN A 128 -12.46 4.27 4.06
CA GLN A 128 -11.74 5.55 3.93
C GLN A 128 -12.25 6.65 4.87
N THR A 129 -13.48 6.54 5.35
CA THR A 129 -14.08 7.54 6.24
C THR A 129 -13.80 7.28 7.71
N MET A 130 -13.54 6.02 8.08
CA MET A 130 -13.18 5.69 9.46
C MET A 130 -11.77 6.20 9.80
N PRO A 131 -11.57 6.78 10.99
CA PRO A 131 -10.23 7.12 11.45
C PRO A 131 -9.30 5.90 11.45
N ALA A 132 -8.07 6.08 10.97
CA ALA A 132 -7.11 4.98 10.82
C ALA A 132 -6.84 4.20 12.13
N PHE A 133 -6.90 4.86 13.28
CA PHE A 133 -6.77 4.24 14.60
C PHE A 133 -7.82 3.16 14.89
N VAL A 134 -9.03 3.30 14.32
CA VAL A 134 -10.12 2.37 14.59
C VAL A 134 -9.79 0.98 14.03
N TYR A 135 -9.02 0.90 12.94
CA TYR A 135 -8.57 -0.38 12.36
C TYR A 135 -7.50 -1.07 13.19
N LEU A 136 -6.71 -0.31 13.97
CA LEU A 136 -5.67 -0.89 14.80
C LEU A 136 -6.25 -1.70 15.95
N ILE A 137 -7.43 -1.32 16.47
CA ILE A 137 -8.05 -2.01 17.60
C ILE A 137 -8.32 -3.49 17.27
N PRO A 138 -9.14 -3.85 16.27
CA PRO A 138 -9.36 -5.25 15.93
C PRO A 138 -8.08 -5.92 15.39
N ALA A 139 -7.21 -5.21 14.68
CA ALA A 139 -5.97 -5.78 14.18
C ALA A 139 -5.05 -6.24 15.31
N VAL A 140 -4.91 -5.46 16.38
CA VAL A 140 -4.12 -5.83 17.56
C VAL A 140 -4.78 -6.97 18.34
N LEU A 141 -6.09 -6.99 18.43
CA LEU A 141 -6.81 -8.07 19.11
C LEU A 141 -6.65 -9.42 18.38
N PHE A 142 -6.65 -9.42 17.05
CA PHE A 142 -6.50 -10.65 16.25
C PHE A 142 -5.07 -11.12 16.09
N PHE A 143 -4.10 -10.20 15.99
CA PHE A 143 -2.72 -10.52 15.58
C PHE A 143 -1.65 -10.12 16.60
N GLY A 144 -2.03 -9.55 17.75
CA GLY A 144 -1.09 -9.04 18.75
C GLY A 144 -0.50 -7.68 18.37
N LEU A 145 0.64 -7.30 18.99
CA LEU A 145 1.38 -6.09 18.66
C LEU A 145 2.46 -6.41 17.62
N GLY A 146 2.80 -5.44 16.76
CA GLY A 146 3.91 -5.56 15.83
C GLY A 146 3.60 -5.24 14.38
N ALA A 147 4.43 -5.73 13.47
CA ALA A 147 4.37 -5.45 12.04
C ALA A 147 3.12 -6.01 11.35
N VAL A 148 2.68 -7.21 11.73
CA VAL A 148 1.54 -7.89 11.09
C VAL A 148 0.23 -7.11 11.23
N PRO A 149 -0.23 -6.74 12.46
CA PRO A 149 -1.44 -5.92 12.58
C PRO A 149 -1.30 -4.54 11.93
N GLY A 150 -0.08 -3.97 11.91
CA GLY A 150 0.21 -2.73 11.19
C GLY A 150 -0.01 -2.86 9.68
N VAL A 151 0.50 -3.92 9.06
CA VAL A 151 0.29 -4.22 7.64
C VAL A 151 -1.17 -4.53 7.36
N PHE A 152 -1.84 -5.32 8.20
CA PHE A 152 -3.26 -5.65 8.04
C PHE A 152 -4.15 -4.39 8.06
N ALA A 153 -3.98 -3.52 9.05
CA ALA A 153 -4.70 -2.25 9.12
C ALA A 153 -4.39 -1.34 7.91
N THR A 154 -3.13 -1.34 7.46
CA THR A 154 -2.69 -0.58 6.28
C THR A 154 -3.36 -1.10 5.01
N ILE A 155 -3.51 -2.42 4.83
CA ILE A 155 -4.23 -3.01 3.68
C ILE A 155 -5.67 -2.48 3.64
N ILE A 156 -6.38 -2.52 4.76
CA ILE A 156 -7.76 -2.03 4.83
C ILE A 156 -7.83 -0.54 4.45
N PHE A 157 -6.97 0.28 5.01
CA PHE A 157 -6.96 1.73 4.79
C PHE A 157 -6.53 2.12 3.36
N ALA A 158 -5.52 1.43 2.79
CA ALA A 158 -4.89 1.83 1.54
C ALA A 158 -5.43 1.12 0.28
N MET A 159 -6.24 0.06 0.42
CA MET A 159 -6.78 -0.71 -0.71
C MET A 159 -7.86 0.03 -1.54
N PRO A 160 -8.74 0.86 -1.00
CA PRO A 160 -9.85 1.44 -1.77
C PRO A 160 -9.46 2.18 -3.05
N PRO A 161 -8.38 2.98 -3.13
CA PRO A 161 -7.97 3.65 -4.36
C PRO A 161 -7.69 2.68 -5.50
N VAL A 162 -6.96 1.59 -5.27
CA VAL A 162 -6.65 0.63 -6.32
C VAL A 162 -7.90 -0.10 -6.81
N VAL A 163 -8.84 -0.45 -5.93
CA VAL A 163 -10.12 -1.05 -6.33
C VAL A 163 -10.91 -0.10 -7.24
N ARG A 164 -11.07 1.16 -6.81
CA ARG A 164 -11.84 2.17 -7.55
C ARG A 164 -11.20 2.51 -8.89
N LEU A 165 -9.88 2.74 -8.91
CA LEU A 165 -9.17 3.14 -10.12
C LEU A 165 -9.00 1.97 -11.10
N THR A 166 -8.91 0.73 -10.63
CA THR A 166 -8.97 -0.45 -11.51
C THR A 166 -10.35 -0.56 -12.16
N GLY A 167 -11.42 -0.46 -11.38
CA GLY A 167 -12.78 -0.49 -11.90
C GLY A 167 -13.07 0.64 -12.89
N LEU A 168 -12.65 1.86 -12.56
CA LEU A 168 -12.79 3.02 -13.41
C LEU A 168 -12.00 2.89 -14.71
N GLY A 169 -10.73 2.50 -14.63
CA GLY A 169 -9.86 2.35 -15.79
C GLY A 169 -10.41 1.35 -16.82
N ILE A 170 -10.94 0.21 -16.33
CA ILE A 170 -11.57 -0.79 -17.21
C ILE A 170 -12.85 -0.23 -17.86
N ARG A 171 -13.67 0.51 -17.13
CA ARG A 171 -14.91 1.11 -17.67
C ARG A 171 -14.65 2.26 -18.64
N GLN A 172 -13.53 2.95 -18.53
CA GLN A 172 -13.12 4.03 -19.43
C GLN A 172 -12.53 3.56 -20.75
N VAL A 173 -12.33 2.25 -20.96
CA VAL A 173 -11.89 1.72 -22.25
C VAL A 173 -12.94 2.07 -23.32
N PRO A 174 -12.54 2.67 -24.46
CA PRO A 174 -13.47 3.10 -25.49
C PRO A 174 -14.36 1.96 -25.98
N LYS A 175 -15.67 2.20 -26.06
CA LYS A 175 -16.67 1.19 -26.42
C LYS A 175 -16.42 0.60 -27.81
N ASN A 176 -16.02 1.45 -28.77
CA ASN A 176 -15.69 1.00 -30.13
C ASN A 176 -14.56 -0.06 -30.14
N VAL A 177 -13.55 0.08 -29.28
CA VAL A 177 -12.48 -0.92 -29.17
C VAL A 177 -13.00 -2.23 -28.59
N VAL A 178 -13.87 -2.15 -27.59
CA VAL A 178 -14.52 -3.31 -26.98
C VAL A 178 -15.42 -4.05 -27.98
N GLU A 179 -16.24 -3.28 -28.73
CA GLU A 179 -17.14 -3.82 -29.74
C GLU A 179 -16.38 -4.45 -30.90
N ALA A 180 -15.35 -3.77 -31.44
CA ALA A 180 -14.50 -4.33 -32.49
C ALA A 180 -13.84 -5.64 -32.02
N SER A 181 -13.30 -5.67 -30.81
CA SER A 181 -12.68 -6.89 -30.27
C SER A 181 -13.67 -8.07 -30.18
N ARG A 182 -14.92 -7.80 -29.81
CA ARG A 182 -15.99 -8.80 -29.76
C ARG A 182 -16.39 -9.27 -31.16
N SER A 183 -16.45 -8.38 -32.13
CA SER A 183 -16.75 -8.71 -33.52
C SER A 183 -15.68 -9.63 -34.14
N PHE A 184 -14.42 -9.52 -33.68
CA PHE A 184 -13.35 -10.45 -34.03
C PHE A 184 -13.36 -11.76 -33.21
N GLY A 185 -14.42 -12.01 -32.43
CA GLY A 185 -14.59 -13.27 -31.69
C GLY A 185 -13.82 -13.36 -30.37
N ALA A 186 -13.36 -12.23 -29.81
CA ALA A 186 -12.66 -12.25 -28.53
C ALA A 186 -13.57 -12.75 -27.39
N THR A 187 -13.12 -13.74 -26.63
CA THR A 187 -13.77 -14.21 -25.40
C THR A 187 -13.69 -13.13 -24.31
N ARG A 188 -14.53 -13.23 -23.25
CA ARG A 188 -14.50 -12.29 -22.13
C ARG A 188 -13.11 -12.16 -21.49
N TRP A 189 -12.37 -13.27 -21.35
CA TRP A 189 -11.03 -13.29 -20.80
C TRP A 189 -10.01 -12.64 -21.74
N GLN A 190 -10.09 -12.93 -23.05
CA GLN A 190 -9.23 -12.29 -24.04
C GLN A 190 -9.47 -10.79 -24.09
N LEU A 191 -10.73 -10.34 -24.04
CA LEU A 191 -11.08 -8.92 -23.98
C LEU A 191 -10.47 -8.26 -22.73
N LEU A 192 -10.60 -8.89 -21.54
CA LEU A 192 -10.06 -8.35 -20.30
C LEU A 192 -8.53 -8.25 -20.37
N TYR A 193 -7.82 -9.35 -20.62
CA TYR A 193 -6.36 -9.38 -20.50
C TYR A 193 -5.62 -8.75 -21.68
N LYS A 194 -6.15 -8.87 -22.91
CA LYS A 194 -5.47 -8.39 -24.11
C LYS A 194 -5.85 -6.97 -24.51
N VAL A 195 -6.99 -6.46 -24.06
CA VAL A 195 -7.51 -5.15 -24.47
C VAL A 195 -7.76 -4.24 -23.28
N GLN A 196 -8.63 -4.64 -22.35
CA GLN A 196 -9.07 -3.74 -21.29
C GLN A 196 -7.97 -3.45 -20.27
N LEU A 197 -7.29 -4.45 -19.72
CA LEU A 197 -6.23 -4.25 -18.72
C LEU A 197 -5.03 -3.44 -19.28
N PRO A 198 -4.51 -3.72 -20.49
CA PRO A 198 -3.45 -2.88 -21.05
C PRO A 198 -3.84 -1.42 -21.25
N LEU A 199 -5.06 -1.14 -21.71
CA LEU A 199 -5.57 0.23 -21.89
C LEU A 199 -5.91 0.90 -20.55
N ALA A 200 -6.37 0.16 -19.55
CA ALA A 200 -6.66 0.64 -18.21
C ALA A 200 -5.39 0.85 -17.35
N LEU A 201 -4.26 0.29 -17.76
CA LEU A 201 -3.05 0.24 -16.94
C LEU A 201 -2.55 1.61 -16.43
N PRO A 202 -2.59 2.72 -17.20
CA PRO A 202 -2.22 4.04 -16.67
C PRO A 202 -3.10 4.47 -15.49
N THR A 203 -4.41 4.20 -15.55
CA THR A 203 -5.35 4.51 -14.46
C THR A 203 -5.14 3.58 -13.26
N ILE A 204 -4.87 2.29 -13.51
CA ILE A 204 -4.54 1.33 -12.45
C ILE A 204 -3.26 1.75 -11.73
N LEU A 205 -2.20 2.14 -12.45
CA LEU A 205 -0.94 2.61 -11.87
C LEU A 205 -1.12 3.88 -11.03
N THR A 206 -2.07 4.75 -11.39
CA THR A 206 -2.45 5.87 -10.52
C THR A 206 -3.05 5.36 -9.20
N GLY A 207 -3.87 4.31 -9.24
CA GLY A 207 -4.39 3.63 -8.04
C GLY A 207 -3.28 3.01 -7.19
N VAL A 208 -2.33 2.36 -7.83
CA VAL A 208 -1.14 1.82 -7.15
C VAL A 208 -0.35 2.91 -6.44
N ASN A 209 -0.10 4.04 -7.12
CA ASN A 209 0.60 5.17 -6.51
C ASN A 209 -0.13 5.71 -5.28
N GLN A 210 -1.45 5.90 -5.37
CA GLN A 210 -2.25 6.36 -4.22
C GLN A 210 -2.21 5.34 -3.08
N THR A 211 -2.27 4.04 -3.36
CA THR A 211 -2.16 2.98 -2.36
C THR A 211 -0.80 3.04 -1.64
N ILE A 212 0.31 3.23 -2.36
CA ILE A 212 1.65 3.39 -1.77
C ILE A 212 1.70 4.61 -0.84
N MET A 213 1.16 5.76 -1.28
CA MET A 213 1.17 6.98 -0.49
C MET A 213 0.33 6.85 0.79
N MET A 214 -0.83 6.17 0.71
CA MET A 214 -1.64 5.87 1.89
C MET A 214 -0.95 4.87 2.82
N SER A 215 -0.26 3.87 2.28
CA SER A 215 0.54 2.93 3.07
C SER A 215 1.66 3.63 3.83
N LEU A 216 2.36 4.58 3.20
CA LEU A 216 3.37 5.42 3.88
C LEU A 216 2.77 6.29 4.99
N SER A 217 1.58 6.86 4.77
CA SER A 217 0.90 7.64 5.80
C SER A 217 0.53 6.79 7.03
N MET A 218 0.25 5.51 6.84
CA MET A 218 -0.04 4.58 7.93
C MET A 218 1.17 4.16 8.76
N VAL A 219 2.41 4.32 8.25
CA VAL A 219 3.62 3.87 8.97
C VAL A 219 3.76 4.54 10.33
N VAL A 220 3.48 5.84 10.44
CA VAL A 220 3.56 6.57 11.72
C VAL A 220 2.48 6.10 12.69
N ILE A 221 1.28 5.81 12.18
CA ILE A 221 0.16 5.31 12.98
C ILE A 221 0.43 3.87 13.43
N ALA A 222 0.93 3.02 12.54
CA ALA A 222 1.29 1.64 12.84
C ALA A 222 2.44 1.54 13.86
N ALA A 223 3.31 2.55 13.94
CA ALA A 223 4.35 2.62 14.97
C ALA A 223 3.79 2.64 16.41
N MET A 224 2.56 3.13 16.61
CA MET A 224 1.90 3.13 17.91
C MET A 224 1.58 1.72 18.43
N ILE A 225 1.57 0.73 17.55
CA ILE A 225 1.37 -0.69 17.88
C ILE A 225 2.66 -1.51 17.67
N ALA A 226 3.82 -0.85 17.80
CA ALA A 226 5.15 -1.47 17.68
C ALA A 226 5.43 -2.10 16.29
N ALA A 227 4.92 -1.53 15.20
CA ALA A 227 5.21 -2.01 13.84
C ALA A 227 6.65 -1.70 13.38
N GLY A 228 7.36 -0.80 14.06
CA GLY A 228 8.75 -0.42 13.76
C GLY A 228 8.90 0.63 12.65
N GLY A 229 10.11 0.76 12.14
CA GLY A 229 10.46 1.65 11.05
C GLY A 229 10.59 3.12 11.41
N LEU A 230 10.60 4.01 10.39
CA LEU A 230 10.73 5.47 10.55
C LEU A 230 9.60 6.07 11.41
N GLY A 231 8.42 5.47 11.38
CA GLY A 231 7.29 5.89 12.21
C GLY A 231 7.60 5.83 13.71
N GLU A 232 8.38 4.83 14.14
CA GLU A 232 8.80 4.69 15.54
C GLU A 232 9.75 5.82 15.97
N ILE A 233 10.62 6.30 15.07
CA ILE A 233 11.52 7.43 15.32
C ILE A 233 10.69 8.70 15.53
N VAL A 234 9.70 8.94 14.64
CA VAL A 234 8.78 10.08 14.78
C VAL A 234 7.99 9.99 16.08
N LEU A 235 7.45 8.81 16.41
CA LEU A 235 6.70 8.58 17.64
C LEU A 235 7.56 8.80 18.88
N LYS A 236 8.80 8.32 18.92
CA LYS A 236 9.77 8.57 20.00
C LYS A 236 10.08 10.07 20.14
N GLY A 237 10.22 10.78 19.02
CA GLY A 237 10.39 12.24 19.01
C GLY A 237 9.25 12.97 19.74
N ILE A 238 8.00 12.55 19.45
CA ILE A 238 6.80 13.14 20.06
C ILE A 238 6.68 12.74 21.54
N THR A 239 6.75 11.45 21.86
CA THR A 239 6.46 10.92 23.20
C THR A 239 7.55 11.28 24.22
N GLN A 240 8.81 11.41 23.77
CA GLN A 240 9.96 11.78 24.60
C GLN A 240 10.30 13.27 24.54
N MET A 241 9.49 14.08 23.84
CA MET A 241 9.72 15.51 23.61
C MET A 241 11.10 15.83 22.99
N LYS A 242 11.65 14.88 22.20
CA LYS A 242 12.91 15.04 21.45
C LYS A 242 12.60 15.64 20.09
N ILE A 243 12.40 16.96 20.05
CA ILE A 243 11.96 17.69 18.84
C ILE A 243 12.88 17.40 17.65
N GLY A 244 14.22 17.46 17.82
CA GLY A 244 15.17 17.17 16.75
C GLY A 244 14.97 15.78 16.14
N LEU A 245 14.89 14.74 16.98
CA LEU A 245 14.68 13.35 16.54
C LEU A 245 13.36 13.18 15.77
N GLY A 246 12.28 13.82 16.24
CA GLY A 246 10.98 13.79 15.56
C GLY A 246 11.01 14.44 14.19
N PHE A 247 11.68 15.59 14.05
CA PHE A 247 11.86 16.27 12.76
C PHE A 247 12.76 15.48 11.81
N GLU A 248 13.87 14.92 12.27
CA GLU A 248 14.75 14.07 11.46
C GLU A 248 14.02 12.85 10.94
N GLY A 249 13.26 12.14 11.79
CA GLY A 249 12.41 11.04 11.40
C GLY A 249 11.34 11.45 10.37
N GLY A 250 10.71 12.60 10.59
CA GLY A 250 9.73 13.17 9.66
C GLY A 250 10.33 13.50 8.30
N ILE A 251 11.52 14.11 8.25
CA ILE A 251 12.26 14.39 7.00
C ILE A 251 12.57 13.08 6.28
N ALA A 252 13.01 12.04 6.97
CA ALA A 252 13.30 10.75 6.39
C ALA A 252 12.05 10.12 5.73
N VAL A 253 10.88 10.19 6.41
CA VAL A 253 9.60 9.73 5.85
C VAL A 253 9.23 10.52 4.59
N VAL A 254 9.39 11.86 4.61
CA VAL A 254 9.07 12.72 3.46
C VAL A 254 9.99 12.43 2.27
N ILE A 255 11.29 12.27 2.50
CA ILE A 255 12.24 11.90 1.44
C ILE A 255 11.81 10.58 0.80
N LEU A 256 11.54 9.56 1.63
CA LEU A 256 11.11 8.25 1.14
C LEU A 256 9.79 8.34 0.35
N ALA A 257 8.83 9.13 0.84
CA ALA A 257 7.57 9.36 0.17
C ALA A 257 7.76 9.99 -1.21
N ILE A 258 8.57 11.04 -1.32
CA ILE A 258 8.87 11.70 -2.60
C ILE A 258 9.56 10.75 -3.57
N VAL A 259 10.53 9.96 -3.09
CA VAL A 259 11.24 8.98 -3.93
C VAL A 259 10.26 7.96 -4.51
N LEU A 260 9.44 7.34 -3.68
CA LEU A 260 8.46 6.34 -4.13
C LEU A 260 7.39 6.95 -5.04
N ASP A 261 6.88 8.14 -4.71
CA ASP A 261 5.89 8.85 -5.52
C ASP A 261 6.42 9.14 -6.93
N ARG A 262 7.61 9.72 -7.04
CA ARG A 262 8.20 10.07 -8.33
C ARG A 262 8.50 8.86 -9.20
N ILE A 263 9.01 7.77 -8.61
CA ILE A 263 9.27 6.52 -9.35
C ILE A 263 7.94 5.94 -9.87
N THR A 264 6.93 5.84 -9.03
CA THR A 264 5.64 5.23 -9.39
C THR A 264 4.84 6.08 -10.38
N GLN A 265 4.82 7.41 -10.23
CA GLN A 265 4.23 8.33 -11.22
C GLN A 265 4.94 8.24 -12.57
N GLY A 266 6.27 8.16 -12.57
CA GLY A 266 7.06 7.99 -13.80
C GLY A 266 6.75 6.66 -14.51
N MET A 267 6.44 5.60 -13.77
CA MET A 267 5.98 4.33 -14.34
C MET A 267 4.60 4.48 -15.01
N ALA A 268 3.70 5.26 -14.42
CA ALA A 268 2.37 5.51 -14.97
C ALA A 268 2.42 6.38 -16.25
N GLN A 269 3.25 7.42 -16.27
CA GLN A 269 3.37 8.35 -17.40
C GLN A 269 4.13 7.77 -18.60
N GLY A 270 5.13 6.94 -18.36
CA GLY A 270 5.95 6.31 -19.41
C GLY A 270 5.15 5.43 -20.38
N LYS A 271 3.97 4.96 -19.99
CA LYS A 271 3.05 4.21 -20.86
C LYS A 271 2.05 5.09 -21.61
N LYS A 272 1.74 6.29 -21.12
CA LYS A 272 0.91 7.26 -21.89
C LYS A 272 1.60 7.78 -23.16
N LYS A 273 2.94 7.82 -23.20
CA LYS A 273 3.69 8.27 -24.37
C LYS A 273 3.88 7.20 -25.46
N LYS A 274 3.52 5.94 -25.21
CA LYS A 274 3.68 4.81 -26.14
C LYS A 274 2.35 4.27 -26.72
N LEU A 275 1.22 4.86 -26.35
CA LEU A 275 -0.12 4.62 -26.90
C LEU A 275 -0.60 5.86 -27.67
#